data_e1ea9042d079838147fd110df10aa2ba
#
_entry.id   e1ea9042d079838147fd110df10aa2ba
#
_cell.length_a   1.000
_cell.length_b   1.000
_cell.length_c   1.000
_cell.angle_alpha   90.00
_cell.angle_beta   90.00
_cell.angle_gamma   90.00
#
_symmetry.space_group_name_H-M   'P 1'
#
loop_
_entity.id
_entity.type
_entity.pdbx_description
1 polymer ?
#
loop_
_entity_poly.entity_id
_entity_poly.type
_entity_poly.pdbx_seq_one_letter_code
_entity_poly.pdbx_strand_id
1 'polypeptide(L)'
;AALEWLAPYLLPGLLLLVGALTLFAGLLAGRRWAVGALALAVALFGSAYTIRNAYQLSYRYGDDARELMIFVQTSPDVMRIVRGLEDAATRRSGNLKVWYDNETVWSWYMRNFKDAQQQQPALPAPGDDVMAVLLLQENIDANPQNLQALQGFRIQRYPLRWWNPEHALYRLPDDWATAEVGPNSSLLMRLLRNPLDETGAVQLWRYLLFRQLPAAMGSTDFVVAVRPALADELGLGTGTEQR
;
A
#
# COMPACT_ATOMS: atom_id res chain seq x y z
N ALA A 1 -12.18 -7.65 -16.06
CA ALA A 1 -11.75 -8.40 -17.23
C ALA A 1 -12.34 -7.88 -18.56
N ALA A 2 -13.68 -7.65 -18.68
CA ALA A 2 -14.29 -7.27 -19.96
C ALA A 2 -13.93 -5.85 -20.48
N LEU A 3 -13.47 -4.95 -19.63
CA LEU A 3 -13.11 -3.57 -20.00
C LEU A 3 -11.60 -3.32 -20.09
N GLU A 4 -10.78 -4.26 -19.67
CA GLU A 4 -9.31 -4.10 -19.66
C GLU A 4 -8.70 -4.07 -21.06
N TRP A 5 -9.28 -4.79 -22.01
CA TRP A 5 -8.86 -4.75 -23.41
C TRP A 5 -9.20 -3.43 -24.11
N LEU A 6 -10.21 -2.69 -23.62
CA LEU A 6 -10.57 -1.35 -24.12
C LEU A 6 -9.66 -0.24 -23.55
N ALA A 7 -8.96 -0.51 -22.45
CA ALA A 7 -8.14 0.46 -21.74
C ALA A 7 -7.16 1.24 -22.65
N PRO A 8 -6.41 0.61 -23.58
CA PRO A 8 -5.51 1.35 -24.48
C PRO A 8 -6.23 2.26 -25.47
N TYR A 9 -7.51 2.00 -25.76
CA TYR A 9 -8.30 2.78 -26.74
C TYR A 9 -9.17 3.86 -26.09
N LEU A 10 -9.42 3.79 -24.78
CA LEU A 10 -10.29 4.75 -24.10
C LEU A 10 -9.71 6.18 -24.13
N LEU A 11 -8.42 6.33 -23.88
CA LEU A 11 -7.79 7.64 -23.89
C LEU A 11 -7.68 8.25 -25.29
N PRO A 12 -7.14 7.54 -26.30
CA PRO A 12 -7.15 8.04 -27.67
C PRO A 12 -8.56 8.36 -28.17
N GLY A 13 -9.53 7.49 -27.89
CA GLY A 13 -10.93 7.71 -28.24
C GLY A 13 -11.51 8.96 -27.60
N LEU A 14 -11.25 9.20 -26.31
CA LEU A 14 -11.67 10.39 -25.61
C LEU A 14 -11.01 11.66 -26.17
N LEU A 15 -9.72 11.62 -26.45
CA LEU A 15 -8.98 12.74 -27.04
C LEU A 15 -9.50 13.08 -28.43
N LEU A 16 -9.79 12.07 -29.26
CA LEU A 16 -10.40 12.26 -30.58
C LEU A 16 -11.81 12.88 -30.47
N LEU A 17 -12.62 12.40 -29.53
CA LEU A 17 -13.96 12.92 -29.29
C LEU A 17 -13.91 14.41 -28.84
N VAL A 18 -13.06 14.74 -27.88
CA VAL A 18 -12.86 16.10 -27.37
C VAL A 18 -12.32 17.00 -28.50
N GLY A 19 -11.36 16.52 -29.28
CA GLY A 19 -10.82 17.24 -30.45
C GLY A 19 -11.89 17.52 -31.51
N ALA A 20 -12.68 16.49 -31.84
CA ALA A 20 -13.77 16.62 -32.80
C ALA A 20 -14.85 17.62 -32.35
N LEU A 21 -15.27 17.54 -31.07
CA LEU A 21 -16.25 18.47 -30.49
C LEU A 21 -15.71 19.90 -30.45
N THR A 22 -14.43 20.09 -30.12
CA THR A 22 -13.77 21.40 -30.09
C THR A 22 -13.70 22.00 -31.50
N LEU A 23 -13.29 21.18 -32.49
CA LEU A 23 -13.24 21.59 -33.89
C LEU A 23 -14.63 21.97 -34.40
N PHE A 24 -15.63 21.15 -34.14
CA PHE A 24 -17.02 21.37 -34.53
C PHE A 24 -17.58 22.68 -33.93
N ALA A 25 -17.35 22.91 -32.62
CA ALA A 25 -17.72 24.15 -31.96
C ALA A 25 -17.01 25.36 -32.58
N GLY A 26 -15.74 25.23 -32.97
CA GLY A 26 -14.97 26.28 -33.65
C GLY A 26 -15.50 26.61 -35.04
N LEU A 27 -15.89 25.59 -35.80
CA LEU A 27 -16.44 25.75 -37.16
C LEU A 27 -17.82 26.40 -37.15
N LEU A 28 -18.68 26.04 -36.20
CA LEU A 28 -20.06 26.54 -36.14
C LEU A 28 -20.19 27.89 -35.43
N ALA A 29 -19.47 28.10 -34.35
CA ALA A 29 -19.68 29.24 -33.46
C ALA A 29 -18.44 30.13 -33.26
N GLY A 30 -17.31 29.74 -33.86
CA GLY A 30 -16.07 30.50 -33.85
C GLY A 30 -15.13 30.16 -32.69
N ARG A 31 -13.92 30.74 -32.75
CA ARG A 31 -12.78 30.41 -31.88
C ARG A 31 -13.07 30.48 -30.35
N ARG A 32 -13.88 31.46 -29.95
CA ARG A 32 -14.25 31.65 -28.54
C ARG A 32 -15.02 30.43 -27.99
N TRP A 33 -15.93 29.89 -28.79
CA TRP A 33 -16.70 28.70 -28.42
C TRP A 33 -15.85 27.44 -28.43
N ALA A 34 -14.89 27.33 -29.37
CA ALA A 34 -13.92 26.20 -29.35
C ALA A 34 -13.10 26.19 -28.08
N VAL A 35 -12.54 27.31 -27.63
CA VAL A 35 -11.80 27.42 -26.38
C VAL A 35 -12.68 27.12 -25.19
N GLY A 36 -13.91 27.62 -25.16
CA GLY A 36 -14.88 27.31 -24.10
C GLY A 36 -15.23 25.82 -24.01
N ALA A 37 -15.47 25.16 -25.15
CA ALA A 37 -15.75 23.72 -25.21
C ALA A 37 -14.57 22.90 -24.75
N LEU A 38 -13.36 23.23 -25.14
CA LEU A 38 -12.14 22.57 -24.68
C LEU A 38 -11.95 22.74 -23.17
N ALA A 39 -12.08 23.95 -22.65
CA ALA A 39 -11.96 24.24 -21.22
C ALA A 39 -13.00 23.46 -20.40
N LEU A 40 -14.26 23.41 -20.90
CA LEU A 40 -15.31 22.62 -20.24
C LEU A 40 -15.00 21.11 -20.26
N ALA A 41 -14.53 20.58 -21.39
CA ALA A 41 -14.17 19.17 -21.49
C ALA A 41 -13.02 18.81 -20.52
N VAL A 42 -11.99 19.65 -20.44
CA VAL A 42 -10.88 19.48 -19.49
C VAL A 42 -11.38 19.55 -18.04
N ALA A 43 -12.25 20.50 -17.72
CA ALA A 43 -12.83 20.66 -16.39
C ALA A 43 -13.68 19.45 -16.00
N LEU A 44 -14.53 18.95 -16.88
CA LEU A 44 -15.37 17.77 -16.64
C LEU A 44 -14.53 16.51 -16.46
N PHE A 45 -13.54 16.29 -17.33
CA PHE A 45 -12.63 15.17 -17.22
C PHE A 45 -11.83 15.23 -15.91
N GLY A 46 -11.24 16.39 -15.60
CA GLY A 46 -10.47 16.61 -14.37
C GLY A 46 -11.33 16.38 -13.12
N SER A 47 -12.57 16.88 -13.12
CA SER A 47 -13.52 16.66 -12.02
C SER A 47 -13.88 15.19 -11.86
N ALA A 48 -14.23 14.51 -12.95
CA ALA A 48 -14.55 13.07 -12.91
C ALA A 48 -13.36 12.23 -12.44
N TYR A 49 -12.16 12.56 -12.90
CA TYR A 49 -10.92 11.90 -12.47
C TYR A 49 -10.64 12.14 -10.98
N THR A 50 -10.81 13.37 -10.50
CA THR A 50 -10.62 13.72 -9.07
C THR A 50 -11.62 13.00 -8.19
N ILE A 51 -12.92 13.00 -8.54
CA ILE A 51 -13.97 12.31 -7.79
C ILE A 51 -13.69 10.81 -7.74
N ARG A 52 -13.32 10.20 -8.88
CA ARG A 52 -12.96 8.80 -8.95
C ARG A 52 -11.78 8.46 -8.03
N ASN A 53 -10.71 9.27 -8.07
CA ASN A 53 -9.53 9.05 -7.25
C ASN A 53 -9.82 9.25 -5.76
N ALA A 54 -10.58 10.27 -5.41
CA ALA A 54 -11.01 10.50 -4.03
C ALA A 54 -11.82 9.32 -3.48
N TYR A 55 -12.74 8.77 -4.29
CA TYR A 55 -13.50 7.58 -3.92
C TYR A 55 -12.59 6.36 -3.75
N GLN A 56 -11.68 6.11 -4.69
CA GLN A 56 -10.77 4.97 -4.60
C GLN A 56 -9.85 5.08 -3.38
N LEU A 57 -9.29 6.27 -3.14
CA LEU A 57 -8.43 6.54 -1.99
C LEU A 57 -9.17 6.33 -0.66
N SER A 58 -10.41 6.82 -0.56
CA SER A 58 -11.16 6.79 0.71
C SER A 58 -11.81 5.45 1.04
N TYR A 59 -12.23 4.69 0.00
CA TYR A 59 -13.11 3.52 0.21
C TYR A 59 -12.57 2.21 -0.35
N ARG A 60 -11.60 2.25 -1.25
CA ARG A 60 -11.11 1.04 -1.91
C ARG A 60 -9.64 0.72 -1.61
N TYR A 61 -8.81 1.74 -1.56
CA TYR A 61 -7.36 1.62 -1.41
C TYR A 61 -6.82 2.50 -0.29
N GLY A 62 -7.60 2.67 0.79
CA GLY A 62 -7.25 3.55 1.90
C GLY A 62 -5.97 3.16 2.67
N ASP A 63 -5.50 1.95 2.49
CA ASP A 63 -4.27 1.39 3.07
C ASP A 63 -3.26 0.91 2.02
N ASP A 64 -3.59 1.08 0.72
CA ASP A 64 -2.80 0.54 -0.38
C ASP A 64 -1.83 1.60 -0.92
N ALA A 65 -0.53 1.34 -0.80
CA ALA A 65 0.53 2.23 -1.26
C ALA A 65 0.59 2.43 -2.80
N ARG A 66 -0.35 1.86 -3.58
CA ARG A 66 -0.57 2.24 -4.98
C ARG A 66 -1.01 3.68 -5.14
N GLU A 67 -1.64 4.25 -4.13
CA GLU A 67 -2.03 5.65 -4.13
C GLU A 67 -0.88 6.51 -3.60
N LEU A 68 -0.43 7.50 -4.39
CA LEU A 68 0.68 8.38 -4.02
C LEU A 68 0.45 9.19 -2.73
N MET A 69 -0.82 9.37 -2.35
CA MET A 69 -1.19 10.11 -1.13
C MET A 69 -1.14 9.23 0.12
N ILE A 70 -0.97 7.90 -0.03
CA ILE A 70 -0.87 6.98 1.08
C ILE A 70 0.60 6.73 1.35
N PHE A 71 1.04 7.25 2.48
CA PHE A 71 2.42 7.12 2.94
C PHE A 71 2.44 6.55 4.35
N VAL A 72 3.13 5.42 4.53
CA VAL A 72 3.33 4.77 5.85
C VAL A 72 2.02 4.36 6.54
N GLN A 73 0.98 4.05 5.79
CA GLN A 73 -0.29 3.55 6.33
C GLN A 73 -0.12 2.13 6.87
N THR A 74 -0.63 1.87 8.08
CA THR A 74 -0.68 0.49 8.60
C THR A 74 -1.68 -0.36 7.84
N SER A 75 -1.31 -1.62 7.60
CA SER A 75 -2.17 -2.60 6.95
C SER A 75 -3.41 -2.92 7.80
N PRO A 76 -4.55 -3.27 7.19
CA PRO A 76 -5.75 -3.74 7.90
C PRO A 76 -5.51 -4.98 8.75
N ASP A 77 -4.48 -5.78 8.42
CA ASP A 77 -4.10 -6.96 9.20
C ASP A 77 -3.72 -6.58 10.64
N VAL A 78 -3.04 -5.44 10.84
CA VAL A 78 -2.71 -4.93 12.17
C VAL A 78 -3.97 -4.76 13.01
N MET A 79 -4.98 -4.04 12.45
CA MET A 79 -6.23 -3.80 13.17
C MET A 79 -7.01 -5.09 13.42
N ARG A 80 -7.00 -6.03 12.47
CA ARG A 80 -7.64 -7.34 12.62
C ARG A 80 -7.04 -8.12 13.78
N ILE A 81 -5.70 -8.19 13.86
CA ILE A 81 -4.99 -8.89 14.93
C ILE A 81 -5.22 -8.20 16.27
N VAL A 82 -5.09 -6.89 16.33
CA VAL A 82 -5.30 -6.13 17.57
C VAL A 82 -6.71 -6.32 18.11
N ARG A 83 -7.74 -6.22 17.27
CA ARG A 83 -9.14 -6.48 17.69
C ARG A 83 -9.34 -7.89 18.21
N GLY A 84 -8.75 -8.89 17.53
CA GLY A 84 -8.79 -10.27 18.00
C GLY A 84 -8.16 -10.41 19.39
N LEU A 85 -7.02 -9.75 19.62
CA LEU A 85 -6.37 -9.73 20.94
C LEU A 85 -7.20 -8.97 21.99
N GLU A 86 -7.85 -7.84 21.64
CA GLU A 86 -8.75 -7.09 22.53
C GLU A 86 -9.96 -7.94 22.94
N ASP A 87 -10.58 -8.63 21.99
CA ASP A 87 -11.70 -9.55 22.26
C ASP A 87 -11.26 -10.71 23.16
N ALA A 88 -10.08 -11.27 22.92
CA ALA A 88 -9.51 -12.33 23.77
C ALA A 88 -9.16 -11.82 25.17
N ALA A 89 -8.66 -10.58 25.29
CA ALA A 89 -8.40 -9.94 26.58
C ALA A 89 -9.71 -9.69 27.34
N THR A 90 -10.75 -9.24 26.65
CA THR A 90 -12.08 -9.00 27.24
C THR A 90 -12.66 -10.29 27.81
N ARG A 91 -12.59 -11.40 27.09
CA ARG A 91 -13.04 -12.72 27.58
C ARG A 91 -12.27 -13.20 28.82
N ARG A 92 -11.04 -12.73 29.00
CA ARG A 92 -10.16 -13.05 30.14
C ARG A 92 -10.17 -11.97 31.23
N SER A 93 -11.19 -11.12 31.29
CA SER A 93 -11.32 -10.01 32.26
C SER A 93 -10.11 -9.05 32.24
N GLY A 94 -9.50 -8.89 31.08
CA GLY A 94 -8.34 -8.04 30.85
C GLY A 94 -6.98 -8.74 31.12
N ASN A 95 -6.97 -10.01 31.51
CA ASN A 95 -5.75 -10.76 31.81
C ASN A 95 -5.18 -11.43 30.56
N LEU A 96 -4.66 -10.63 29.65
CA LEU A 96 -3.94 -11.08 28.45
C LEU A 96 -2.59 -10.36 28.37
N LYS A 97 -1.52 -11.08 28.69
CA LYS A 97 -0.17 -10.54 28.62
C LYS A 97 0.34 -10.58 27.18
N VAL A 98 0.64 -9.39 26.65
CA VAL A 98 1.11 -9.19 25.28
C VAL A 98 2.47 -8.49 25.31
N TRP A 99 3.44 -9.06 24.62
CA TRP A 99 4.71 -8.43 24.39
C TRP A 99 4.75 -7.84 22.98
N TYR A 100 5.42 -6.71 22.81
CA TYR A 100 5.64 -6.08 21.51
C TYR A 100 7.02 -5.40 21.47
N ASP A 101 7.59 -5.26 20.30
CA ASP A 101 8.90 -4.64 20.13
C ASP A 101 8.84 -3.09 20.14
N ASN A 102 9.94 -2.47 19.77
CA ASN A 102 10.11 -1.01 19.79
C ASN A 102 9.49 -0.27 18.58
N GLU A 103 8.74 -0.95 17.71
CA GLU A 103 8.03 -0.26 16.62
C GLU A 103 6.93 0.64 17.20
N THR A 104 6.98 1.91 16.80
CA THR A 104 6.12 2.97 17.38
C THR A 104 4.62 2.72 17.21
N VAL A 105 4.24 2.00 16.17
CA VAL A 105 2.85 1.68 15.89
C VAL A 105 2.21 0.88 17.02
N TRP A 106 2.96 0.00 17.67
CA TRP A 106 2.46 -0.81 18.77
C TRP A 106 2.08 0.00 19.99
N SER A 107 2.82 1.06 20.31
CA SER A 107 2.49 1.96 21.43
C SER A 107 1.09 2.54 21.30
N TRP A 108 0.65 2.82 20.06
CA TRP A 108 -0.72 3.27 19.79
C TRP A 108 -1.73 2.15 19.94
N TYR A 109 -1.50 1.01 19.32
CA TYR A 109 -2.47 -0.08 19.30
C TYR A 109 -2.59 -0.81 20.64
N MET A 110 -1.51 -0.88 21.42
CA MET A 110 -1.48 -1.57 22.73
C MET A 110 -1.90 -0.68 23.89
N ARG A 111 -2.20 0.60 23.69
CA ARG A 111 -2.53 1.56 24.76
C ARG A 111 -3.71 1.17 25.64
N ASN A 112 -4.63 0.35 25.16
CA ASN A 112 -5.82 -0.08 25.90
C ASN A 112 -5.61 -1.42 26.63
N PHE A 113 -4.50 -2.11 26.39
CA PHE A 113 -4.19 -3.37 27.06
C PHE A 113 -3.62 -3.08 28.45
N LYS A 114 -4.16 -3.75 29.47
CA LYS A 114 -3.71 -3.60 30.84
C LYS A 114 -2.33 -4.21 31.08
N ASP A 115 -2.01 -5.29 30.35
CA ASP A 115 -0.79 -6.08 30.53
C ASP A 115 -0.04 -6.23 29.19
N ALA A 116 0.17 -5.09 28.52
CA ALA A 116 1.02 -5.01 27.34
C ALA A 116 2.38 -4.43 27.71
N GLN A 117 3.45 -5.08 27.29
CA GLN A 117 4.83 -4.72 27.65
C GLN A 117 5.70 -4.59 26.41
N GLN A 118 6.34 -3.43 26.28
CA GLN A 118 7.35 -3.22 25.26
C GLN A 118 8.63 -3.96 25.62
N GLN A 119 9.19 -4.68 24.67
CA GLN A 119 10.43 -5.42 24.79
C GLN A 119 11.52 -4.83 23.90
N GLN A 120 12.76 -5.14 24.23
CA GLN A 120 13.88 -4.86 23.34
C GLN A 120 13.81 -5.73 22.08
N PRO A 121 14.44 -5.31 20.96
CA PRO A 121 14.46 -6.11 19.72
C PRO A 121 15.00 -7.54 19.90
N ALA A 122 15.93 -7.74 20.83
CA ALA A 122 16.36 -9.07 21.28
C ALA A 122 15.50 -9.49 22.46
N LEU A 123 14.62 -10.48 22.23
CA LEU A 123 13.67 -10.94 23.24
C LEU A 123 14.35 -11.80 24.30
N PRO A 124 14.02 -11.59 25.58
CA PRO A 124 14.22 -12.63 26.59
C PRO A 124 13.25 -13.79 26.33
N ALA A 125 13.49 -14.95 26.93
CA ALA A 125 12.56 -16.08 26.86
C ALA A 125 11.21 -15.67 27.47
N PRO A 126 10.07 -15.71 26.73
CA PRO A 126 8.77 -15.38 27.28
C PRO A 126 8.35 -16.40 28.32
N GLY A 127 7.87 -15.91 29.47
CA GLY A 127 7.26 -16.79 30.49
C GLY A 127 5.96 -17.44 29.96
N ASP A 128 5.48 -18.44 30.72
CA ASP A 128 4.26 -19.18 30.35
C ASP A 128 2.99 -18.30 30.37
N ASP A 129 3.04 -17.19 31.07
CA ASP A 129 1.98 -16.19 31.17
C ASP A 129 1.89 -15.27 29.95
N VAL A 130 2.94 -15.20 29.12
CA VAL A 130 2.93 -14.42 27.87
C VAL A 130 2.15 -15.17 26.81
N MET A 131 1.04 -14.59 26.37
CA MET A 131 0.10 -15.21 25.43
C MET A 131 0.33 -14.81 23.99
N ALA A 132 0.82 -13.59 23.74
CA ALA A 132 1.10 -13.08 22.41
C ALA A 132 2.37 -12.24 22.38
N VAL A 133 3.09 -12.29 21.26
CA VAL A 133 4.28 -11.48 20.98
C VAL A 133 4.15 -10.91 19.57
N LEU A 134 4.34 -9.60 19.42
CA LEU A 134 4.31 -8.87 18.16
C LEU A 134 5.70 -8.30 17.87
N LEU A 135 6.29 -8.69 16.76
CA LEU A 135 7.65 -8.29 16.38
C LEU A 135 7.72 -7.88 14.92
N LEU A 136 8.56 -6.90 14.61
CA LEU A 136 9.01 -6.70 13.25
C LEU A 136 9.77 -7.91 12.72
N GLN A 137 9.54 -8.26 11.46
CA GLN A 137 10.34 -9.32 10.81
C GLN A 137 11.82 -8.96 10.81
N GLU A 138 12.17 -7.69 10.63
CA GLU A 138 13.55 -7.19 10.70
C GLU A 138 14.23 -7.48 12.03
N ASN A 139 13.49 -7.40 13.15
CA ASN A 139 14.01 -7.72 14.47
C ASN A 139 14.26 -9.22 14.66
N ILE A 140 13.51 -10.07 13.96
CA ILE A 140 13.75 -11.51 13.93
C ILE A 140 15.00 -11.82 13.07
N ASP A 141 15.10 -11.18 11.91
CA ASP A 141 16.22 -11.38 10.99
C ASP A 141 17.55 -10.90 11.60
N ALA A 142 17.52 -9.78 12.34
CA ALA A 142 18.68 -9.24 13.05
C ALA A 142 19.05 -10.04 14.29
N ASN A 143 18.08 -10.72 14.92
CA ASN A 143 18.27 -11.48 16.16
C ASN A 143 17.67 -12.89 16.05
N PRO A 144 18.34 -13.84 15.40
CA PRO A 144 17.81 -15.21 15.18
C PRO A 144 17.44 -15.97 16.46
N GLN A 145 18.00 -15.58 17.62
CA GLN A 145 17.60 -16.11 18.92
C GLN A 145 16.13 -15.85 19.26
N ASN A 146 15.49 -14.85 18.65
CA ASN A 146 14.07 -14.58 18.87
C ASN A 146 13.21 -15.77 18.44
N LEU A 147 13.58 -16.49 17.37
CA LEU A 147 12.86 -17.70 16.96
C LEU A 147 13.00 -18.82 18.00
N GLN A 148 14.15 -18.92 18.69
CA GLN A 148 14.34 -19.87 19.77
C GLN A 148 13.50 -19.49 20.99
N ALA A 149 13.44 -18.20 21.33
CA ALA A 149 12.61 -17.70 22.42
C ALA A 149 11.10 -17.94 22.16
N LEU A 150 10.67 -17.97 20.89
CA LEU A 150 9.28 -18.20 20.48
C LEU A 150 8.93 -19.69 20.28
N GLN A 151 9.77 -20.62 20.73
CA GLN A 151 9.44 -22.05 20.70
C GLN A 151 8.14 -22.32 21.48
N GLY A 152 7.24 -23.10 20.88
CA GLY A 152 5.92 -23.39 21.46
C GLY A 152 4.84 -22.33 21.17
N PHE A 153 5.16 -21.28 20.42
CA PHE A 153 4.18 -20.35 19.86
C PHE A 153 3.82 -20.75 18.42
N ARG A 154 2.59 -20.46 18.01
CA ARG A 154 2.23 -20.43 16.60
C ARG A 154 2.63 -19.08 16.03
N ILE A 155 3.36 -19.09 14.91
CA ILE A 155 3.96 -17.91 14.32
C ILE A 155 3.32 -17.68 12.96
N GLN A 156 2.85 -16.45 12.72
CA GLN A 156 2.34 -16.03 11.42
C GLN A 156 2.86 -14.64 11.07
N ARG A 157 3.20 -14.45 9.79
CA ARG A 157 3.72 -13.20 9.26
C ARG A 157 2.62 -12.44 8.51
N TYR A 158 2.61 -11.11 8.71
CA TYR A 158 1.69 -10.18 8.08
C TYR A 158 2.41 -8.91 7.64
N PRO A 159 1.92 -8.22 6.59
CA PRO A 159 2.42 -6.90 6.28
C PRO A 159 1.99 -5.92 7.36
N LEU A 160 2.94 -5.17 7.91
CA LEU A 160 2.70 -4.03 8.79
C LEU A 160 2.28 -2.81 7.97
N ARG A 161 3.02 -2.54 6.89
CA ARG A 161 2.78 -1.45 5.95
C ARG A 161 3.31 -1.80 4.57
N TRP A 162 2.68 -1.22 3.56
CA TRP A 162 3.08 -1.38 2.17
C TRP A 162 3.92 -0.19 1.70
N TRP A 163 4.86 -0.45 0.80
CA TRP A 163 5.71 0.57 0.20
C TRP A 163 5.44 0.69 -1.30
N ASN A 164 5.21 1.94 -1.74
CA ASN A 164 5.17 2.24 -3.16
C ASN A 164 6.56 1.99 -3.78
N PRO A 165 6.64 1.38 -4.97
CA PRO A 165 7.90 1.21 -5.68
C PRO A 165 8.38 2.53 -6.31
N GLU A 166 8.72 3.53 -5.48
CA GLU A 166 9.14 4.87 -5.89
C GLU A 166 10.29 4.85 -6.89
N HIS A 167 11.24 3.93 -6.70
CA HIS A 167 12.39 3.75 -7.58
C HIS A 167 11.98 3.40 -9.02
N ALA A 168 10.86 2.70 -9.20
CA ALA A 168 10.34 2.35 -10.51
C ALA A 168 9.38 3.40 -11.08
N LEU A 169 8.73 4.19 -10.22
CA LEU A 169 7.72 5.17 -10.62
C LEU A 169 8.31 6.55 -10.89
N TYR A 170 8.81 7.21 -9.85
CA TYR A 170 9.10 8.64 -9.92
C TYR A 170 10.41 9.08 -9.26
N ARG A 171 11.10 8.21 -8.54
CA ARG A 171 12.35 8.58 -7.88
C ARG A 171 13.42 8.87 -8.92
N LEU A 172 13.95 10.09 -8.89
CA LEU A 172 15.06 10.49 -9.72
C LEU A 172 16.35 10.37 -8.90
N PRO A 173 17.44 9.84 -9.47
CA PRO A 173 18.77 9.93 -8.86
C PRO A 173 19.24 11.39 -8.85
N ASP A 174 20.17 11.73 -7.97
CA ASP A 174 20.67 13.12 -7.85
C ASP A 174 21.29 13.62 -9.16
N ASP A 175 21.89 12.73 -9.93
CA ASP A 175 22.49 12.99 -11.22
C ASP A 175 21.57 12.70 -12.43
N TRP A 176 20.23 12.68 -12.21
CA TRP A 176 19.24 12.27 -13.22
C TRP A 176 19.40 12.92 -14.59
N ALA A 177 19.95 14.14 -14.65
CA ALA A 177 20.14 14.88 -15.89
C ALA A 177 21.27 14.30 -16.77
N THR A 178 22.24 13.63 -16.16
CA THR A 178 23.43 13.05 -16.81
C THR A 178 23.45 11.52 -16.76
N ALA A 179 22.74 10.91 -15.81
CA ALA A 179 22.69 9.47 -15.64
C ALA A 179 22.10 8.78 -16.89
N GLU A 180 22.62 7.61 -17.18
CA GLU A 180 22.10 6.77 -18.27
C GLU A 180 20.74 6.20 -17.93
N VAL A 181 19.83 6.19 -18.93
CA VAL A 181 18.53 5.55 -18.81
C VAL A 181 18.68 4.06 -19.05
N GLY A 182 18.50 3.27 -18.01
CA GLY A 182 18.56 1.81 -18.06
C GLY A 182 17.22 1.15 -17.69
N PRO A 183 17.20 -0.19 -17.68
CA PRO A 183 15.98 -0.96 -17.35
C PRO A 183 15.42 -0.65 -15.95
N ASN A 184 16.29 -0.26 -15.02
CA ASN A 184 15.94 0.07 -13.63
C ASN A 184 15.66 1.57 -13.41
N SER A 185 15.72 2.39 -14.45
CA SER A 185 15.37 3.81 -14.33
C SER A 185 13.89 3.97 -14.09
N SER A 186 13.54 4.94 -13.22
CA SER A 186 12.14 5.23 -12.94
C SER A 186 11.39 5.66 -14.19
N LEU A 187 10.10 5.42 -14.19
CA LEU A 187 9.20 5.80 -15.28
C LEU A 187 9.30 7.30 -15.58
N LEU A 188 9.35 8.12 -14.53
CA LEU A 188 9.51 9.57 -14.66
C LEU A 188 10.83 9.94 -15.36
N MET A 189 11.95 9.33 -14.95
CA MET A 189 13.26 9.58 -15.59
C MET A 189 13.25 9.21 -17.08
N ARG A 190 12.68 8.07 -17.42
CA ARG A 190 12.56 7.60 -18.81
C ARG A 190 11.80 8.59 -19.67
N LEU A 191 10.66 9.08 -19.19
CA LEU A 191 9.82 10.03 -19.93
C LEU A 191 10.42 11.44 -20.00
N LEU A 192 11.16 11.87 -18.97
CA LEU A 192 11.86 13.16 -19.01
C LEU A 192 13.02 13.15 -20.03
N ARG A 193 13.70 12.02 -20.17
CA ARG A 193 14.83 11.86 -21.10
C ARG A 193 14.37 11.53 -22.52
N ASN A 194 13.30 10.78 -22.66
CA ASN A 194 12.68 10.44 -23.94
C ASN A 194 11.15 10.57 -23.86
N PRO A 195 10.60 11.74 -24.15
CA PRO A 195 9.15 11.98 -24.14
C PRO A 195 8.36 11.09 -25.13
N LEU A 196 9.04 10.49 -26.11
CA LEU A 196 8.47 9.58 -27.10
C LEU A 196 8.64 8.10 -26.72
N ASP A 197 9.05 7.79 -25.49
CA ASP A 197 9.08 6.41 -24.98
C ASP A 197 7.64 5.86 -24.87
N GLU A 198 7.19 5.19 -25.94
CA GLU A 198 5.84 4.61 -25.99
C GLU A 198 5.56 3.65 -24.82
N THR A 199 6.55 2.83 -24.46
CA THR A 199 6.41 1.89 -23.35
C THR A 199 6.24 2.62 -22.01
N GLY A 200 7.05 3.65 -21.78
CA GLY A 200 6.94 4.50 -20.59
C GLY A 200 5.62 5.24 -20.53
N ALA A 201 5.17 5.80 -21.65
CA ALA A 201 3.90 6.48 -21.73
C ALA A 201 2.71 5.54 -21.43
N VAL A 202 2.70 4.33 -21.98
CA VAL A 202 1.66 3.32 -21.70
C VAL A 202 1.68 2.91 -20.22
N GLN A 203 2.85 2.71 -19.61
CA GLN A 203 2.96 2.39 -18.19
C GLN A 203 2.45 3.53 -17.31
N LEU A 204 2.79 4.80 -17.65
CA LEU A 204 2.27 5.96 -16.93
C LEU A 204 0.74 6.03 -16.99
N TRP A 205 0.15 5.82 -18.17
CA TRP A 205 -1.31 5.80 -18.30
C TRP A 205 -1.96 4.65 -17.54
N ARG A 206 -1.39 3.47 -17.55
CA ARG A 206 -1.86 2.33 -16.74
C ARG A 206 -1.83 2.65 -15.25
N TYR A 207 -0.78 3.30 -14.80
CA TYR A 207 -0.70 3.74 -13.42
C TYR A 207 -1.73 4.83 -13.10
N LEU A 208 -1.82 5.89 -13.90
CA LEU A 208 -2.75 7.00 -13.66
C LEU A 208 -4.22 6.56 -13.71
N LEU A 209 -4.59 5.75 -14.70
CA LEU A 209 -5.98 5.37 -14.89
C LEU A 209 -6.39 4.12 -14.08
N PHE A 210 -5.49 3.17 -13.88
CA PHE A 210 -5.82 1.85 -13.31
C PHE A 210 -5.03 1.49 -12.06
N ARG A 211 -4.12 2.36 -11.61
CA ARG A 211 -3.22 2.09 -10.48
C ARG A 211 -2.39 0.80 -10.66
N GLN A 212 -2.06 0.48 -11.91
CA GLN A 212 -1.16 -0.62 -12.24
C GLN A 212 0.28 -0.15 -12.06
N LEU A 213 0.94 -0.68 -11.05
CA LEU A 213 2.34 -0.35 -10.75
C LEU A 213 3.28 -1.00 -11.78
N PRO A 214 4.39 -0.33 -12.12
CA PRO A 214 5.42 -0.89 -13.00
C PRO A 214 6.27 -1.97 -12.31
N ALA A 215 6.25 -2.04 -10.99
CA ALA A 215 6.94 -3.03 -10.17
C ALA A 215 6.06 -3.46 -8.98
N ALA A 216 6.43 -4.58 -8.35
CA ALA A 216 5.75 -5.05 -7.15
C ALA A 216 5.92 -4.07 -5.98
N MET A 217 4.89 -3.96 -5.15
CA MET A 217 4.99 -3.24 -3.88
C MET A 217 5.92 -4.00 -2.93
N GLY A 218 6.72 -3.26 -2.18
CA GLY A 218 7.41 -3.78 -1.01
C GLY A 218 6.51 -3.77 0.23
N SER A 219 6.94 -4.45 1.28
CA SER A 219 6.29 -4.36 2.59
C SER A 219 7.33 -4.34 3.71
N THR A 220 7.01 -3.66 4.79
CA THR A 220 7.59 -3.95 6.11
C THR A 220 6.65 -4.91 6.78
N ASP A 221 7.16 -6.05 7.22
CA ASP A 221 6.33 -7.10 7.77
C ASP A 221 6.51 -7.21 9.29
N PHE A 222 5.48 -7.72 9.94
CA PHE A 222 5.52 -8.10 11.34
C PHE A 222 5.12 -9.55 11.53
N VAL A 223 5.57 -10.10 12.62
CA VAL A 223 5.27 -11.45 13.05
C VAL A 223 4.37 -11.40 14.28
N VAL A 224 3.34 -12.20 14.23
CA VAL A 224 2.46 -12.51 15.37
C VAL A 224 2.80 -13.89 15.84
N ALA A 225 3.31 -13.99 17.06
CA ALA A 225 3.54 -15.27 17.75
C ALA A 225 2.55 -15.39 18.90
N VAL A 226 1.72 -16.44 18.92
CA VAL A 226 0.70 -16.65 19.95
C VAL A 226 0.75 -18.05 20.51
N ARG A 227 0.41 -18.22 21.78
CA ARG A 227 0.24 -19.56 22.38
C ARG A 227 -0.85 -20.33 21.62
N PRO A 228 -0.73 -21.66 21.46
CA PRO A 228 -1.68 -22.45 20.66
C PRO A 228 -3.14 -22.25 21.04
N ALA A 229 -3.45 -22.17 22.33
CA ALA A 229 -4.81 -21.92 22.79
C ALA A 229 -5.39 -20.58 22.32
N LEU A 230 -4.54 -19.54 22.22
CA LEU A 230 -4.97 -18.23 21.72
C LEU A 230 -5.03 -18.21 20.19
N ALA A 231 -4.15 -18.95 19.51
CA ALA A 231 -4.14 -19.06 18.06
C ALA A 231 -5.47 -19.61 17.52
N ASP A 232 -6.02 -20.64 18.16
CA ASP A 232 -7.31 -21.24 17.79
C ASP A 232 -8.46 -20.22 17.93
N GLU A 233 -8.43 -19.39 18.98
CA GLU A 233 -9.42 -18.34 19.21
C GLU A 233 -9.34 -17.21 18.18
N LEU A 234 -8.13 -16.88 17.70
CA LEU A 234 -7.89 -15.84 16.70
C LEU A 234 -8.08 -16.34 15.26
N GLY A 235 -8.37 -17.63 15.08
CA GLY A 235 -8.46 -18.24 13.75
C GLY A 235 -7.13 -18.20 12.99
N LEU A 236 -6.00 -18.14 13.71
CA LEU A 236 -4.68 -18.22 13.12
C LEU A 236 -4.40 -19.68 12.76
N GLY A 237 -4.56 -20.02 11.49
CA GLY A 237 -4.41 -21.37 10.97
C GLY A 237 -3.00 -21.93 11.19
N THR A 238 -2.89 -23.26 11.08
CA THR A 238 -1.62 -24.00 11.14
C THR A 238 -0.77 -23.91 9.87
N GLY A 239 -1.14 -23.04 8.92
CA GLY A 239 -0.53 -22.93 7.61
C GLY A 239 0.11 -21.57 7.39
N THR A 240 1.34 -21.58 6.92
CA THR A 240 2.02 -20.51 6.22
C THR A 240 1.24 -20.18 4.93
N GLU A 241 0.11 -19.47 5.00
CA GLU A 241 -0.47 -18.83 3.82
C GLU A 241 0.31 -17.54 3.55
N GLN A 242 1.31 -17.68 2.72
CA GLN A 242 1.85 -16.57 1.93
C GLN A 242 0.78 -16.19 0.89
N ARG A 243 0.22 -14.99 0.99
CA ARG A 243 -0.50 -14.33 -0.12
C ARG A 243 0.47 -13.56 -1.00
#